data_cc7c6a1a16afd75fc8222dbba1d15086
#
_entry.id   cc7c6a1a16afd75fc8222dbba1d15086
#
_cell.length_a   1.000
_cell.length_b   1.000
_cell.length_c   1.000
_cell.angle_alpha   90.00
_cell.angle_beta   90.00
_cell.angle_gamma   90.00
#
_symmetry.space_group_name_H-M   'P 1'
#
loop_
_entity.id
_entity.type
_entity.pdbx_description
1 polymer ?
#
loop_
_entity_poly.entity_id
_entity_poly.type
_entity_poly.pdbx_seq_one_letter_code
_entity_poly.pdbx_strand_id
1 'polypeptide(L)'
;QQLLRDALDLLRELGESDDRHDRSHWDLPSITPHWQNRGFRDWVSLIELLRDSWLAVRAKDSDQASRIAQNWFELPYPTFKRLALFAASQDNCIPPERWVNWLLEDGSWWLWATDTRREVFRLFVLQGRHLTGIAQERLETAILAGPPREMYEDNLEADRWHYLVAH
;
A
#
# COMPACT_ATOMS: atom_id res chain seq x y z
N GLN A 1 7.96 14.93 4.17
CA GLN A 1 7.71 14.25 2.91
C GLN A 1 8.90 14.35 1.96
N GLN A 2 9.47 15.56 1.73
CA GLN A 2 10.58 15.73 0.79
C GLN A 2 11.79 14.87 1.16
N LEU A 3 12.25 14.89 2.41
CA LEU A 3 13.39 14.09 2.86
C LEU A 3 13.21 12.57 2.60
N LEU A 4 11.99 12.06 2.75
CA LEU A 4 11.71 10.66 2.44
C LEU A 4 11.77 10.40 0.92
N ARG A 5 11.29 11.33 0.10
CA ARG A 5 11.44 11.24 -1.35
C ARG A 5 12.92 11.22 -1.76
N ASP A 6 13.70 12.16 -1.24
CA ASP A 6 15.13 12.26 -1.56
C ASP A 6 15.88 10.96 -1.19
N ALA A 7 15.51 10.33 -0.06
CA ALA A 7 16.05 9.04 0.34
C ALA A 7 15.63 7.90 -0.64
N LEU A 8 14.39 7.89 -1.09
CA LEU A 8 13.88 6.89 -2.05
C LEU A 8 14.45 7.14 -3.46
N ASP A 9 14.63 8.39 -3.87
CA ASP A 9 15.31 8.76 -5.12
C ASP A 9 16.75 8.23 -5.12
N LEU A 10 17.47 8.37 -4.03
CA LEU A 10 18.82 7.81 -3.87
C LEU A 10 18.82 6.29 -3.96
N LEU A 11 17.89 5.60 -3.29
CA LEU A 11 17.76 4.14 -3.39
C LEU A 11 17.46 3.69 -4.82
N ARG A 12 16.67 4.47 -5.57
CA ARG A 12 16.40 4.22 -6.98
C ARG A 12 17.66 4.38 -7.85
N GLU A 13 18.46 5.42 -7.63
CA GLU A 13 19.74 5.61 -8.33
C GLU A 13 20.71 4.46 -8.06
N LEU A 14 20.66 3.87 -6.87
CA LEU A 14 21.48 2.70 -6.48
C LEU A 14 20.88 1.37 -6.99
N GLY A 15 19.74 1.37 -7.66
CA GLY A 15 19.07 0.15 -8.14
C GLY A 15 18.41 -0.68 -7.04
N GLU A 16 18.19 -0.10 -5.84
CA GLU A 16 17.56 -0.76 -4.69
C GLU A 16 16.04 -0.49 -4.60
N SER A 17 15.49 0.32 -5.50
CA SER A 17 14.08 0.70 -5.56
C SER A 17 13.65 0.99 -6.98
N ASP A 18 12.38 0.72 -7.30
CA ASP A 18 11.70 1.12 -8.53
C ASP A 18 10.24 1.54 -8.25
N ASP A 19 9.41 1.67 -9.30
CA ASP A 19 8.02 2.09 -9.17
C ASP A 19 7.12 1.04 -8.50
N ARG A 20 7.54 -0.21 -8.45
CA ARG A 20 6.77 -1.36 -7.95
C ARG A 20 7.38 -2.04 -6.75
N HIS A 21 8.69 -1.83 -6.49
CA HIS A 21 9.43 -2.47 -5.41
C HIS A 21 10.33 -1.49 -4.68
N ASP A 22 10.33 -1.56 -3.35
CA ASP A 22 11.33 -0.94 -2.50
C ASP A 22 11.60 -1.80 -1.25
N ARG A 23 12.63 -1.45 -0.50
CA ARG A 23 13.02 -2.21 0.68
C ARG A 23 12.19 -1.91 1.92
N SER A 24 11.26 -0.95 1.87
CA SER A 24 10.55 -0.48 3.06
C SER A 24 9.79 -1.59 3.78
N HIS A 25 9.23 -2.55 3.05
CA HIS A 25 8.48 -3.65 3.65
C HIS A 25 9.36 -4.65 4.41
N TRP A 26 10.65 -4.74 4.09
CA TRP A 26 11.62 -5.52 4.85
C TRP A 26 12.15 -4.77 6.07
N ASP A 27 12.49 -3.49 5.87
CA ASP A 27 13.10 -2.66 6.92
C ASP A 27 12.04 -2.17 7.93
N LEU A 28 10.80 -1.93 7.48
CA LEU A 28 9.63 -1.60 8.28
C LEU A 28 8.44 -2.49 7.89
N PRO A 29 8.31 -3.70 8.46
CA PRO A 29 7.26 -4.64 8.09
C PRO A 29 5.83 -4.08 8.16
N SER A 30 5.55 -3.11 9.03
CA SER A 30 4.24 -2.46 9.16
C SER A 30 4.38 -0.96 9.34
N ILE A 31 3.59 -0.18 8.60
CA ILE A 31 3.46 1.27 8.85
C ILE A 31 2.85 1.52 10.24
N THR A 32 1.90 0.69 10.66
CA THR A 32 1.37 0.73 12.03
C THR A 32 2.44 0.26 13.02
N PRO A 33 2.57 0.86 14.21
CA PRO A 33 3.46 0.35 15.25
C PRO A 33 3.23 -1.14 15.50
N HIS A 34 4.29 -1.93 15.38
CA HIS A 34 4.21 -3.38 15.49
C HIS A 34 5.51 -3.94 16.10
N TRP A 35 5.41 -5.05 16.83
CA TRP A 35 6.59 -5.65 17.48
C TRP A 35 7.68 -6.13 16.53
N GLN A 36 7.34 -6.38 15.27
CA GLN A 36 8.29 -6.75 14.21
C GLN A 36 9.04 -5.55 13.61
N ASN A 37 8.62 -4.32 13.89
CA ASN A 37 9.31 -3.10 13.48
C ASN A 37 10.57 -2.91 14.35
N ARG A 38 11.51 -3.83 14.28
CA ARG A 38 12.75 -3.83 15.11
C ARG A 38 14.01 -3.51 14.31
N GLY A 39 13.88 -3.26 13.03
CA GLY A 39 15.01 -2.90 12.16
C GLY A 39 15.31 -1.41 12.30
N PHE A 40 16.51 -1.07 12.76
CA PHE A 40 16.95 0.31 12.88
C PHE A 40 17.79 0.66 11.66
N ARG A 41 17.12 1.07 10.58
CA ARG A 41 17.76 1.83 9.52
C ARG A 41 17.34 3.27 9.63
N ASP A 42 18.26 4.20 9.56
CA ASP A 42 18.01 5.62 9.83
C ASP A 42 16.87 6.21 8.98
N TRP A 43 16.75 5.78 7.74
CA TRP A 43 15.71 6.26 6.84
C TRP A 43 14.27 5.77 7.20
N VAL A 44 14.13 4.65 7.90
CA VAL A 44 12.83 4.14 8.40
C VAL A 44 12.18 5.14 9.35
N SER A 45 12.99 5.86 10.14
CA SER A 45 12.51 6.92 11.03
C SER A 45 11.76 8.02 10.28
N LEU A 46 12.09 8.27 8.99
CA LEU A 46 11.38 9.23 8.16
C LEU A 46 9.96 8.75 7.82
N ILE A 47 9.78 7.45 7.64
CA ILE A 47 8.45 6.86 7.39
C ILE A 47 7.59 7.02 8.65
N GLU A 48 8.14 6.68 9.80
CA GLU A 48 7.44 6.78 11.10
C GLU A 48 7.10 8.24 11.43
N LEU A 49 8.04 9.17 11.22
CA LEU A 49 7.80 10.59 11.41
C LEU A 49 6.69 11.10 10.47
N LEU A 50 6.67 10.66 9.23
CA LEU A 50 5.66 11.07 8.26
C LEU A 50 4.29 10.51 8.63
N ARG A 51 4.20 9.26 9.07
CA ARG A 51 2.99 8.65 9.63
C ARG A 51 2.46 9.45 10.81
N ASP A 52 3.32 9.75 11.79
CA ASP A 52 2.92 10.40 13.04
C ASP A 52 2.51 11.87 12.78
N SER A 53 3.21 12.55 11.86
CA SER A 53 2.83 13.90 11.41
C SER A 53 1.46 13.88 10.73
N TRP A 54 1.17 12.89 9.90
CA TRP A 54 -0.12 12.73 9.25
C TRP A 54 -1.24 12.47 10.27
N LEU A 55 -1.01 11.62 11.28
CA LEU A 55 -1.97 11.39 12.36
C LEU A 55 -2.29 12.69 13.12
N ALA A 56 -1.29 13.54 13.35
CA ALA A 56 -1.49 14.85 13.97
C ALA A 56 -2.31 15.81 13.07
N VAL A 57 -2.09 15.78 11.76
CA VAL A 57 -2.91 16.54 10.80
C VAL A 57 -4.34 16.00 10.81
N ARG A 58 -4.53 14.70 10.71
CA ARG A 58 -5.86 14.06 10.73
C ARG A 58 -6.68 14.45 11.95
N ALA A 59 -6.05 14.52 13.13
CA ALA A 59 -6.72 14.90 14.36
C ALA A 59 -7.26 16.35 14.35
N LYS A 60 -6.73 17.21 13.46
CA LYS A 60 -7.11 18.63 13.33
C LYS A 60 -7.99 18.91 12.11
N ASP A 61 -7.67 18.27 10.99
CA ASP A 61 -8.30 18.49 9.68
C ASP A 61 -8.27 17.19 8.87
N SER A 62 -9.40 16.47 8.92
CA SER A 62 -9.57 15.20 8.21
C SER A 62 -9.53 15.36 6.68
N ASP A 63 -10.02 16.49 6.17
CA ASP A 63 -10.03 16.75 4.72
C ASP A 63 -8.61 17.01 4.21
N GLN A 64 -7.81 17.74 4.96
CA GLN A 64 -6.40 17.92 4.65
C GLN A 64 -5.64 16.59 4.71
N ALA A 65 -5.90 15.78 5.71
CA ALA A 65 -5.29 14.45 5.84
C ALA A 65 -5.67 13.54 4.66
N SER A 66 -6.93 13.58 4.22
CA SER A 66 -7.39 12.85 3.04
C SER A 66 -6.66 13.28 1.76
N ARG A 67 -6.49 14.58 1.54
CA ARG A 67 -5.70 15.09 0.39
C ARG A 67 -4.24 14.67 0.43
N ILE A 68 -3.62 14.69 1.61
CA ILE A 68 -2.23 14.21 1.78
C ILE A 68 -2.13 12.74 1.42
N ALA A 69 -3.04 11.89 1.89
CA ALA A 69 -3.04 10.47 1.59
C ALA A 69 -3.24 10.21 0.09
N GLN A 70 -4.12 10.97 -0.58
CA GLN A 70 -4.28 10.92 -2.03
C GLN A 70 -2.97 11.23 -2.75
N ASN A 71 -2.31 12.35 -2.39
CA ASN A 71 -1.03 12.73 -2.98
C ASN A 71 0.08 11.69 -2.73
N TRP A 72 0.05 11.01 -1.58
CA TRP A 72 0.97 9.90 -1.33
C TRP A 72 0.76 8.76 -2.30
N PHE A 73 -0.50 8.37 -2.51
CA PHE A 73 -0.80 7.28 -3.42
C PHE A 73 -0.38 7.58 -4.88
N GLU A 74 -0.35 8.81 -5.29
CA GLU A 74 0.10 9.24 -6.63
C GLU A 74 1.63 9.19 -6.81
N LEU A 75 2.41 9.16 -5.71
CA LEU A 75 3.87 9.09 -5.79
C LEU A 75 4.33 7.70 -6.26
N PRO A 76 5.37 7.62 -7.13
CA PRO A 76 5.82 6.37 -7.73
C PRO A 76 6.75 5.56 -6.80
N TYR A 77 6.33 5.33 -5.56
CA TYR A 77 7.09 4.57 -4.57
C TYR A 77 6.17 3.67 -3.74
N PRO A 78 6.46 2.38 -3.59
CA PRO A 78 5.72 1.47 -2.73
C PRO A 78 5.57 1.97 -1.29
N THR A 79 6.60 2.57 -0.72
CA THR A 79 6.56 3.19 0.61
C THR A 79 5.39 4.19 0.75
N PHE A 80 5.17 5.05 -0.26
CA PHE A 80 4.08 6.02 -0.22
C PHE A 80 2.72 5.39 -0.47
N LYS A 81 2.63 4.33 -1.30
CA LYS A 81 1.42 3.50 -1.42
C LYS A 81 1.03 2.89 -0.08
N ARG A 82 2.01 2.34 0.66
CA ARG A 82 1.82 1.79 2.01
C ARG A 82 1.30 2.83 3.00
N LEU A 83 1.89 4.04 3.01
CA LEU A 83 1.43 5.16 3.84
C LEU A 83 -0.01 5.57 3.50
N ALA A 84 -0.38 5.62 2.23
CA ALA A 84 -1.74 5.91 1.79
C ALA A 84 -2.75 4.82 2.23
N LEU A 85 -2.39 3.55 2.08
CA LEU A 85 -3.20 2.41 2.53
C LEU A 85 -3.33 2.38 4.07
N PHE A 86 -2.25 2.72 4.79
CA PHE A 86 -2.33 2.95 6.23
C PHE A 86 -3.34 4.06 6.56
N ALA A 87 -3.29 5.19 5.85
CA ALA A 87 -4.24 6.28 6.04
C ALA A 87 -5.69 5.83 5.76
N ALA A 88 -5.91 5.04 4.71
CA ALA A 88 -7.23 4.48 4.39
C ALA A 88 -7.74 3.51 5.47
N SER A 89 -6.85 2.85 6.22
CA SER A 89 -7.23 1.98 7.33
C SER A 89 -7.72 2.75 8.57
N GLN A 90 -7.55 4.08 8.60
CA GLN A 90 -8.03 4.92 9.70
C GLN A 90 -9.49 5.31 9.46
N ASP A 91 -10.29 5.26 10.52
CA ASP A 91 -11.74 5.47 10.43
C ASP A 91 -12.13 6.79 9.72
N ASN A 92 -13.01 6.69 8.76
CA ASN A 92 -13.69 7.79 8.06
C ASN A 92 -12.78 8.84 7.39
N CYS A 93 -11.49 8.52 7.14
CA CYS A 93 -10.59 9.47 6.49
C CYS A 93 -10.64 9.36 4.96
N ILE A 94 -10.67 8.14 4.44
CA ILE A 94 -10.69 7.85 3.00
C ILE A 94 -11.94 7.02 2.67
N PRO A 95 -12.81 7.48 1.77
CA PRO A 95 -14.02 6.73 1.41
C PRO A 95 -13.68 5.40 0.73
N PRO A 96 -14.54 4.36 0.91
CA PRO A 96 -14.33 3.02 0.35
C PRO A 96 -14.06 3.00 -1.15
N GLU A 97 -14.82 3.76 -1.93
CA GLU A 97 -14.67 3.85 -3.39
C GLU A 97 -13.26 4.29 -3.80
N ARG A 98 -12.66 5.18 -3.01
CA ARG A 98 -11.32 5.72 -3.31
C ARG A 98 -10.24 4.69 -3.06
N TRP A 99 -10.20 4.05 -1.89
CA TRP A 99 -9.16 3.07 -1.62
C TRP A 99 -9.34 1.77 -2.42
N VAL A 100 -10.57 1.40 -2.79
CA VAL A 100 -10.79 0.33 -3.76
C VAL A 100 -10.20 0.70 -5.12
N ASN A 101 -10.41 1.92 -5.60
CA ASN A 101 -9.77 2.38 -6.85
C ASN A 101 -8.25 2.25 -6.76
N TRP A 102 -7.63 2.69 -5.67
CA TRP A 102 -6.18 2.55 -5.46
C TRP A 102 -5.69 1.10 -5.58
N LEU A 103 -6.40 0.16 -4.97
CA LEU A 103 -6.03 -1.26 -5.04
C LEU A 103 -6.19 -1.84 -6.45
N LEU A 104 -7.12 -1.31 -7.24
CA LEU A 104 -7.43 -1.80 -8.59
C LEU A 104 -6.67 -1.07 -9.70
N GLU A 105 -5.92 -0.02 -9.38
CA GLU A 105 -4.99 0.61 -10.34
C GLU A 105 -3.88 -0.37 -10.77
N ASP A 106 -3.24 -0.10 -11.88
CA ASP A 106 -2.17 -0.92 -12.44
C ASP A 106 -2.55 -2.42 -12.58
N GLY A 107 -3.75 -2.71 -13.05
CA GLY A 107 -4.22 -4.07 -13.19
C GLY A 107 -4.36 -4.82 -11.86
N SER A 108 -4.68 -4.11 -10.78
CA SER A 108 -4.77 -4.62 -9.41
C SER A 108 -3.41 -4.97 -8.76
N TRP A 109 -2.32 -4.36 -9.23
CA TRP A 109 -0.98 -4.61 -8.69
C TRP A 109 -0.92 -4.44 -7.18
N TRP A 110 -1.42 -3.30 -6.66
CA TRP A 110 -1.33 -2.96 -5.23
C TRP A 110 -2.19 -3.82 -4.30
N LEU A 111 -3.18 -4.51 -4.86
CA LEU A 111 -3.97 -5.51 -4.13
C LEU A 111 -3.13 -6.75 -3.78
N TRP A 112 -2.20 -7.13 -4.67
CA TRP A 112 -1.48 -8.40 -4.60
C TRP A 112 0.01 -8.25 -4.27
N ALA A 113 0.57 -7.05 -4.41
CA ALA A 113 2.00 -6.80 -4.19
C ALA A 113 2.44 -7.16 -2.77
N THR A 114 3.59 -7.82 -2.66
CA THR A 114 4.21 -8.17 -1.38
C THR A 114 4.48 -6.93 -0.54
N ASP A 115 4.90 -5.85 -1.20
CA ASP A 115 5.22 -4.57 -0.57
C ASP A 115 4.05 -3.98 0.21
N THR A 116 2.82 -4.06 -0.30
CA THR A 116 1.61 -3.49 0.29
C THR A 116 0.78 -4.48 1.10
N ARG A 117 1.09 -5.76 1.04
CA ARG A 117 0.27 -6.87 1.56
C ARG A 117 -0.23 -6.66 2.98
N ARG A 118 0.63 -6.18 3.86
CA ARG A 118 0.27 -6.01 5.28
C ARG A 118 -0.73 -4.88 5.50
N GLU A 119 -0.54 -3.78 4.81
CA GLU A 119 -1.44 -2.64 4.85
C GLU A 119 -2.79 -2.98 4.20
N VAL A 120 -2.81 -3.76 3.12
CA VAL A 120 -4.04 -4.26 2.47
C VAL A 120 -4.83 -5.16 3.41
N PHE A 121 -4.21 -6.15 4.04
CA PHE A 121 -4.92 -7.00 5.00
C PHE A 121 -5.47 -6.21 6.18
N ARG A 122 -4.68 -5.28 6.72
CA ARG A 122 -5.14 -4.39 7.78
C ARG A 122 -6.34 -3.55 7.33
N LEU A 123 -6.29 -3.00 6.13
CA LEU A 123 -7.38 -2.23 5.55
C LEU A 123 -8.65 -3.07 5.45
N PHE A 124 -8.57 -4.31 4.96
CA PHE A 124 -9.73 -5.20 4.88
C PHE A 124 -10.31 -5.54 6.25
N VAL A 125 -9.48 -5.83 7.23
CA VAL A 125 -9.94 -6.13 8.60
C VAL A 125 -10.68 -4.93 9.23
N LEU A 126 -10.18 -3.72 9.02
CA LEU A 126 -10.71 -2.52 9.67
C LEU A 126 -11.85 -1.86 8.89
N GLN A 127 -11.78 -1.85 7.56
CA GLN A 127 -12.69 -1.09 6.70
C GLN A 127 -13.57 -1.97 5.79
N GLY A 128 -13.24 -3.26 5.64
CA GLY A 128 -13.99 -4.17 4.75
C GLY A 128 -15.48 -4.24 5.06
N ARG A 129 -15.86 -4.16 6.33
CA ARG A 129 -17.28 -4.14 6.75
C ARG A 129 -18.07 -2.92 6.27
N HIS A 130 -17.39 -1.86 5.84
CA HIS A 130 -17.99 -0.63 5.34
C HIS A 130 -18.12 -0.62 3.81
N LEU A 131 -17.61 -1.66 3.16
CA LEU A 131 -17.76 -1.85 1.72
C LEU A 131 -19.22 -2.19 1.40
N THR A 132 -19.77 -1.50 0.42
CA THR A 132 -21.14 -1.73 -0.09
C THR A 132 -21.20 -1.43 -1.59
N GLY A 133 -22.24 -1.96 -2.25
CA GLY A 133 -22.55 -1.65 -3.64
C GLY A 133 -21.39 -1.91 -4.60
N ILE A 134 -21.21 -1.01 -5.56
CA ILE A 134 -20.27 -1.16 -6.68
C ILE A 134 -18.80 -1.33 -6.21
N ALA A 135 -18.40 -0.65 -5.14
CA ALA A 135 -17.03 -0.77 -4.62
C ALA A 135 -16.75 -2.18 -4.12
N GLN A 136 -17.71 -2.80 -3.42
CA GLN A 136 -17.62 -4.18 -2.97
C GLN A 136 -17.56 -5.15 -4.15
N GLU A 137 -18.49 -5.04 -5.10
CA GLU A 137 -18.54 -5.93 -6.28
C GLU A 137 -17.25 -5.88 -7.10
N ARG A 138 -16.69 -4.69 -7.29
CA ARG A 138 -15.43 -4.51 -8.03
C ARG A 138 -14.25 -5.16 -7.31
N LEU A 139 -14.16 -4.99 -5.99
CA LEU A 139 -13.09 -5.59 -5.20
C LEU A 139 -13.21 -7.13 -5.17
N GLU A 140 -14.42 -7.65 -4.95
CA GLU A 140 -14.68 -9.09 -4.98
C GLU A 140 -14.33 -9.70 -6.35
N THR A 141 -14.69 -9.03 -7.43
CA THR A 141 -14.34 -9.45 -8.80
C THR A 141 -12.83 -9.53 -8.98
N ALA A 142 -12.08 -8.52 -8.50
CA ALA A 142 -10.62 -8.50 -8.61
C ALA A 142 -9.96 -9.57 -7.74
N ILE A 143 -10.50 -9.85 -6.55
CA ILE A 143 -10.01 -10.93 -5.68
C ILE A 143 -10.25 -12.29 -6.35
N LEU A 144 -11.42 -12.51 -6.92
CA LEU A 144 -11.76 -13.77 -7.60
C LEU A 144 -10.97 -13.97 -8.91
N ALA A 145 -10.57 -12.90 -9.58
CA ALA A 145 -9.71 -12.95 -10.76
C ALA A 145 -8.27 -13.35 -10.42
N GLY A 146 -7.85 -13.19 -9.17
CA GLY A 146 -6.49 -13.48 -8.71
C GLY A 146 -5.47 -12.42 -9.09
N PRO A 147 -4.19 -12.65 -8.78
CA PRO A 147 -3.12 -11.71 -9.03
C PRO A 147 -2.85 -11.51 -10.52
N PRO A 148 -2.37 -10.31 -10.93
CA PRO A 148 -2.00 -10.04 -12.32
C PRO A 148 -0.92 -11.00 -12.82
N ARG A 149 -1.07 -11.48 -14.06
CA ARG A 149 -0.12 -12.43 -14.68
C ARG A 149 1.32 -11.87 -14.69
N GLU A 150 1.47 -10.59 -14.87
CA GLU A 150 2.77 -9.89 -14.89
C GLU A 150 3.55 -9.92 -13.56
N MET A 151 2.92 -10.34 -12.47
CA MET A 151 3.61 -10.57 -11.20
C MET A 151 4.45 -11.85 -11.17
N TYR A 152 4.34 -12.67 -12.20
CA TYR A 152 5.01 -13.96 -12.29
C TYR A 152 5.91 -14.02 -13.52
N GLU A 153 6.90 -14.90 -13.47
CA GLU A 153 7.80 -15.12 -14.59
C GLU A 153 7.05 -15.53 -15.86
N ASP A 154 7.49 -15.05 -17.02
CA ASP A 154 6.85 -15.29 -18.32
C ASP A 154 6.74 -16.77 -18.70
N ASN A 155 7.63 -17.63 -18.13
CA ASN A 155 7.68 -19.06 -18.38
C ASN A 155 6.77 -19.89 -17.45
N LEU A 156 5.93 -19.25 -16.62
CA LEU A 156 5.03 -19.98 -15.74
C LEU A 156 3.98 -20.75 -16.53
N GLU A 157 3.99 -22.07 -16.43
CA GLU A 157 3.02 -22.93 -17.09
C GLU A 157 1.57 -22.66 -16.64
N ALA A 158 0.62 -22.80 -17.56
CA ALA A 158 -0.79 -22.49 -17.31
C ALA A 158 -1.37 -23.25 -16.10
N ASP A 159 -1.02 -24.53 -15.94
CA ASP A 159 -1.49 -25.37 -14.81
C ASP A 159 -0.97 -24.84 -13.47
N ARG A 160 0.28 -24.39 -13.43
CA ARG A 160 0.89 -23.81 -12.23
C ARG A 160 0.27 -22.45 -11.89
N TRP A 161 -0.06 -21.67 -12.91
CA TRP A 161 -0.80 -20.43 -12.75
C TRP A 161 -2.17 -20.67 -12.10
N HIS A 162 -2.96 -21.61 -12.63
CA HIS A 162 -4.27 -21.95 -12.07
C HIS A 162 -4.17 -22.43 -10.61
N TYR A 163 -3.14 -23.20 -10.28
CA TYR A 163 -2.89 -23.61 -8.90
C TYR A 163 -2.61 -22.42 -7.97
N LEU A 164 -1.77 -21.46 -8.40
CA LEU A 164 -1.42 -20.28 -7.60
C LEU A 164 -2.60 -19.32 -7.38
N VAL A 165 -3.49 -19.21 -8.38
CA VAL A 165 -4.70 -18.36 -8.28
C VAL A 165 -5.77 -19.01 -7.40
N ALA A 166 -5.82 -20.35 -7.33
CA ALA A 166 -6.83 -21.08 -6.57
C ALA A 166 -6.49 -21.28 -5.07
N HIS A 167 -5.25 -20.99 -4.65
CA HIS A 167 -4.75 -21.18 -3.28
C HIS A 167 -4.15 -19.92 -2.70
#